data_6ead63d43c2bc5cc3538e6795fdd655e
#
_entry.id   6ead63d43c2bc5cc3538e6795fdd655e
#
_cell.length_a   1.000
_cell.length_b   1.000
_cell.length_c   1.000
_cell.angle_alpha   90.00
_cell.angle_beta   90.00
_cell.angle_gamma   90.00
#
_symmetry.space_group_name_H-M   'P 1'
#
loop_
_entity.id
_entity.type
_entity.pdbx_description
1 polymer ?
#
loop_
_entity_poly.entity_id
_entity_poly.type
_entity_poly.pdbx_seq_one_letter_code
_entity_poly.pdbx_strand_id
1 'polypeptide(L)'
;FIGRLSHTHRELIEKIGKKMMCEYFLTVVVFNSLNVSYSTGLQLKYGGWMPSLNLALAAIFMLLILVAAALLICSEDYTNFGEFKLHFNQRCAVKNNFMVTTLIYRVALGLCLSLFSEVEEATITCFFIGIVFFVYIIGDSPYKAAYHKWRTGVIQLCCITGLVTAMYYRSM
;
A
#
# COMPACT_ATOMS: atom_id res chain seq x y z
N PHE A 1 13.32 39.35 21.35
CA PHE A 1 13.56 37.97 21.85
C PHE A 1 12.33 37.09 21.69
N ILE A 2 11.12 37.62 22.09
CA ILE A 2 9.85 36.87 22.00
C ILE A 2 9.45 36.59 20.55
N GLY A 3 9.70 37.49 19.60
CA GLY A 3 9.43 37.26 18.18
C GLY A 3 10.25 36.15 17.56
N ARG A 4 11.52 35.98 17.95
CA ARG A 4 12.39 34.87 17.49
C ARG A 4 11.94 33.52 18.06
N LEU A 5 11.55 33.47 19.33
CA LEU A 5 11.03 32.24 19.94
C LEU A 5 9.73 31.79 19.23
N SER A 6 8.85 32.73 18.91
CA SER A 6 7.61 32.44 18.17
C SER A 6 7.88 31.86 16.76
N HIS A 7 8.87 32.42 16.05
CA HIS A 7 9.25 31.92 14.72
C HIS A 7 9.83 30.50 14.77
N THR A 8 10.72 30.24 15.72
CA THR A 8 11.34 28.92 15.91
C THR A 8 10.30 27.87 16.32
N HIS A 9 9.34 28.21 17.17
CA HIS A 9 8.24 27.31 17.53
C HIS A 9 7.33 27.03 16.34
N ARG A 10 7.03 28.02 15.51
CA ARG A 10 6.22 27.82 14.30
C ARG A 10 6.89 26.92 13.28
N GLU A 11 8.18 27.11 13.03
CA GLU A 11 8.98 26.23 12.17
C GLU A 11 9.05 24.81 12.70
N LEU A 12 9.19 24.65 14.02
CA LEU A 12 9.23 23.34 14.66
C LEU A 12 7.88 22.61 14.52
N ILE A 13 6.77 23.30 14.77
CA ILE A 13 5.43 22.74 14.62
C ILE A 13 5.15 22.36 13.16
N GLU A 14 5.54 23.20 12.22
CA GLU A 14 5.37 22.92 10.79
C GLU A 14 6.22 21.73 10.34
N LYS A 15 7.45 21.63 10.82
CA LYS A 15 8.35 20.49 10.57
C LYS A 15 7.83 19.20 11.18
N ILE A 16 7.31 19.23 12.40
CA ILE A 16 6.68 18.10 13.07
C ILE A 16 5.39 17.71 12.34
N GLY A 17 4.56 18.68 11.97
CA GLY A 17 3.33 18.43 11.22
C GLY A 17 3.58 17.78 9.86
N LYS A 18 4.56 18.26 9.08
CA LYS A 18 4.97 17.64 7.82
C LYS A 18 5.49 16.22 8.05
N LYS A 19 6.31 16.01 9.07
CA LYS A 19 6.85 14.69 9.40
C LYS A 19 5.75 13.72 9.82
N MET A 20 4.81 14.14 10.65
CA MET A 20 3.69 13.30 11.07
C MET A 20 2.75 12.97 9.91
N MET A 21 2.39 13.95 9.07
CA MET A 21 1.47 13.72 7.96
C MET A 21 2.11 12.86 6.85
N CYS A 22 3.33 13.15 6.45
CA CYS A 22 3.95 12.47 5.32
C CYS A 22 4.64 11.16 5.71
N GLU A 23 5.36 11.13 6.83
CA GLU A 23 6.16 9.96 7.20
C GLU A 23 5.31 8.88 7.89
N TYR A 24 4.51 9.26 8.87
CA TYR A 24 3.72 8.29 9.64
C TYR A 24 2.41 7.94 8.96
N PHE A 25 1.62 8.92 8.56
CA PHE A 25 0.31 8.68 7.96
C PHE A 25 0.41 7.83 6.69
N LEU A 26 1.24 8.26 5.72
CA LEU A 26 1.37 7.53 4.47
C LEU A 26 2.02 6.15 4.66
N THR A 27 3.02 6.05 5.54
CA THR A 27 3.61 4.77 5.90
C THR A 27 2.56 3.82 6.48
N VAL A 28 1.79 4.28 7.46
CA VAL A 28 0.72 3.48 8.08
C VAL A 28 -0.34 3.08 7.04
N VAL A 29 -0.80 4.00 6.21
CA VAL A 29 -1.81 3.69 5.18
C VAL A 29 -1.28 2.71 4.15
N VAL A 30 -0.07 2.91 3.62
CA VAL A 30 0.50 2.01 2.61
C VAL A 30 0.75 0.62 3.19
N PHE A 31 1.31 0.51 4.40
CA PHE A 31 1.60 -0.79 5.00
C PHE A 31 0.33 -1.55 5.42
N ASN A 32 -0.69 -0.86 5.87
CA ASN A 32 -1.93 -1.49 6.31
C ASN A 32 -3.00 -1.59 5.21
N SER A 33 -2.76 -1.05 4.02
CA SER A 33 -3.74 -1.02 2.92
C SER A 33 -4.30 -2.39 2.56
N LEU A 34 -3.49 -3.46 2.62
CA LEU A 34 -3.94 -4.83 2.38
C LEU A 34 -4.97 -5.27 3.44
N ASN A 35 -4.63 -5.10 4.72
CA ASN A 35 -5.49 -5.53 5.84
C ASN A 35 -6.78 -4.71 5.88
N VAL A 36 -6.67 -3.40 5.64
CA VAL A 36 -7.80 -2.49 5.61
C VAL A 36 -8.74 -2.83 4.45
N SER A 37 -8.22 -3.03 3.24
CA SER A 37 -9.04 -3.36 2.08
C SER A 37 -9.67 -4.74 2.21
N TYR A 38 -8.97 -5.74 2.75
CA TYR A 38 -9.52 -7.05 3.06
C TYR A 38 -10.68 -6.96 4.08
N SER A 39 -10.46 -6.27 5.20
CA SER A 39 -11.50 -6.07 6.21
C SER A 39 -12.70 -5.29 5.67
N THR A 40 -12.44 -4.25 4.85
CA THR A 40 -13.49 -3.47 4.17
C THR A 40 -14.33 -4.35 3.25
N GLY A 41 -13.68 -5.18 2.43
CA GLY A 41 -14.37 -6.10 1.54
C GLY A 41 -15.21 -7.14 2.28
N LEU A 42 -14.71 -7.69 3.40
CA LEU A 42 -15.49 -8.60 4.25
C LEU A 42 -16.72 -7.90 4.87
N GLN A 43 -16.58 -6.65 5.31
CA GLN A 43 -17.69 -5.87 5.83
C GLN A 43 -18.76 -5.58 4.77
N LEU A 44 -18.34 -5.28 3.54
CA LEU A 44 -19.25 -5.08 2.41
C LEU A 44 -19.99 -6.37 2.04
N LYS A 45 -19.31 -7.52 2.10
CA LYS A 45 -19.87 -8.81 1.71
C LYS A 45 -20.83 -9.40 2.73
N TYR A 46 -20.46 -9.40 4.00
CA TYR A 46 -21.19 -10.13 5.03
C TYR A 46 -22.09 -9.25 5.88
N GLY A 47 -21.94 -7.93 5.84
CA GLY A 47 -22.64 -7.01 6.73
C GLY A 47 -22.41 -7.40 8.21
N GLY A 48 -22.18 -6.47 9.07
CA GLY A 48 -22.00 -6.80 10.49
C GLY A 48 -23.27 -6.54 11.30
N TRP A 49 -23.15 -6.64 12.60
CA TRP A 49 -24.17 -6.30 13.59
C TRP A 49 -24.74 -4.87 13.42
N MET A 50 -23.94 -3.97 12.82
CA MET A 50 -24.34 -2.59 12.50
C MET A 50 -23.96 -2.28 11.04
N PRO A 51 -24.74 -2.69 10.06
CA PRO A 51 -24.38 -2.55 8.64
C PRO A 51 -24.15 -1.10 8.22
N SER A 52 -24.87 -0.14 8.78
CA SER A 52 -24.68 1.29 8.49
C SER A 52 -23.36 1.83 9.02
N LEU A 53 -22.97 1.46 10.24
CA LEU A 53 -21.69 1.85 10.84
C LEU A 53 -20.52 1.21 10.09
N ASN A 54 -20.63 -0.07 9.78
CA ASN A 54 -19.61 -0.80 9.06
C ASN A 54 -19.41 -0.23 7.65
N LEU A 55 -20.49 0.13 6.96
CA LEU A 55 -20.44 0.77 5.66
C LEU A 55 -19.77 2.16 5.75
N ALA A 56 -20.11 2.94 6.77
CA ALA A 56 -19.48 4.25 7.00
C ALA A 56 -17.98 4.12 7.27
N LEU A 57 -17.57 3.18 8.12
CA LEU A 57 -16.16 2.90 8.38
C LEU A 57 -15.42 2.44 7.11
N ALA A 58 -16.03 1.54 6.33
CA ALA A 58 -15.47 1.10 5.06
C ALA A 58 -15.27 2.28 4.10
N ALA A 59 -16.27 3.17 3.98
CA ALA A 59 -16.17 4.38 3.16
C ALA A 59 -15.07 5.33 3.63
N ILE A 60 -14.93 5.53 4.95
CA ILE A 60 -13.87 6.36 5.54
C ILE A 60 -12.49 5.76 5.19
N PHE A 61 -12.30 4.45 5.36
CA PHE A 61 -11.04 3.80 5.04
C PHE A 61 -10.69 3.87 3.56
N MET A 62 -11.67 3.69 2.67
CA MET A 62 -11.45 3.84 1.23
C MET A 62 -11.11 5.28 0.87
N LEU A 63 -11.75 6.27 1.52
CA LEU A 63 -11.41 7.67 1.36
C LEU A 63 -9.97 7.97 1.81
N LEU A 64 -9.53 7.44 2.95
CA LEU A 64 -8.15 7.60 3.42
C LEU A 64 -7.14 7.01 2.44
N ILE A 65 -7.44 5.87 1.82
CA ILE A 65 -6.59 5.26 0.78
C ILE A 65 -6.54 6.17 -0.47
N LEU A 66 -7.66 6.74 -0.90
CA LEU A 66 -7.71 7.67 -2.03
C LEU A 66 -6.92 8.96 -1.74
N VAL A 67 -7.06 9.52 -0.53
CA VAL A 67 -6.28 10.68 -0.10
C VAL A 67 -4.78 10.36 -0.09
N ALA A 68 -4.39 9.19 0.43
CA ALA A 68 -3.00 8.76 0.41
C ALA A 68 -2.46 8.60 -1.03
N ALA A 69 -3.24 8.02 -1.93
CA ALA A 69 -2.87 7.90 -3.34
C ALA A 69 -2.71 9.28 -4.01
N ALA A 70 -3.64 10.21 -3.76
CA ALA A 70 -3.54 11.57 -4.27
C ALA A 70 -2.29 12.30 -3.75
N LEU A 71 -1.99 12.20 -2.45
CA LEU A 71 -0.79 12.77 -1.87
C LEU A 71 0.49 12.17 -2.47
N LEU A 72 0.50 10.87 -2.74
CA LEU A 72 1.64 10.19 -3.39
C LEU A 72 1.82 10.65 -4.84
N ILE A 73 0.74 10.83 -5.59
CA ILE A 73 0.78 11.32 -6.97
C ILE A 73 1.26 12.77 -7.03
N CYS A 74 0.79 13.61 -6.11
CA CYS A 74 1.16 15.03 -6.05
C CYS A 74 2.56 15.27 -5.45
N SER A 75 3.21 14.24 -4.93
CA SER A 75 4.54 14.39 -4.34
C SER A 75 5.61 14.49 -5.41
N GLU A 76 6.35 15.60 -5.42
CA GLU A 76 7.48 15.80 -6.32
C GLU A 76 8.68 14.91 -5.95
N ASP A 77 8.80 14.56 -4.69
CA ASP A 77 9.81 13.63 -4.19
C ASP A 77 9.30 12.83 -2.97
N TYR A 78 9.98 11.75 -2.65
CA TYR A 78 9.70 10.91 -1.48
C TYR A 78 10.73 11.11 -0.36
N THR A 79 11.41 12.28 -0.32
CA THR A 79 12.43 12.58 0.69
C THR A 79 11.88 12.62 2.11
N ASN A 80 10.59 12.93 2.25
CA ASN A 80 9.89 13.02 3.52
C ASN A 80 9.30 11.69 4.00
N PHE A 81 9.50 10.59 3.25
CA PHE A 81 8.91 9.28 3.54
C PHE A 81 9.86 8.33 4.30
N GLY A 82 10.56 8.82 5.30
CA GLY A 82 11.28 8.01 6.28
C GLY A 82 12.13 6.87 5.70
N GLU A 83 11.78 5.64 6.02
CA GLU A 83 12.51 4.43 5.60
C GLU A 83 12.53 4.23 4.08
N PHE A 84 11.53 4.70 3.36
CA PHE A 84 11.49 4.61 1.90
C PHE A 84 12.65 5.37 1.22
N LYS A 85 13.14 6.44 1.86
CA LYS A 85 14.30 7.19 1.38
C LYS A 85 15.57 6.35 1.27
N LEU A 86 15.75 5.40 2.17
CA LEU A 86 17.00 4.63 2.28
C LEU A 86 17.13 3.61 1.15
N HIS A 87 16.04 3.02 0.71
CA HIS A 87 16.04 1.87 -0.18
C HIS A 87 15.72 2.19 -1.64
N PHE A 88 15.13 3.36 -1.92
CA PHE A 88 14.68 3.72 -3.26
C PHE A 88 15.55 4.80 -3.92
N ASN A 89 15.74 4.67 -5.23
CA ASN A 89 16.15 5.78 -6.06
C ASN A 89 14.93 6.69 -6.27
N GLN A 90 14.91 7.81 -5.56
CA GLN A 90 13.74 8.69 -5.48
C GLN A 90 13.24 9.15 -6.86
N ARG A 91 14.17 9.51 -7.78
CA ARG A 91 13.79 9.93 -9.14
C ARG A 91 13.06 8.84 -9.90
N CYS A 92 13.52 7.59 -9.81
CA CYS A 92 12.85 6.46 -10.45
C CYS A 92 11.53 6.13 -9.74
N ALA A 93 11.48 6.18 -8.41
CA ALA A 93 10.28 5.89 -7.65
C ALA A 93 9.14 6.87 -7.95
N VAL A 94 9.44 8.16 -8.06
CA VAL A 94 8.46 9.19 -8.45
C VAL A 94 8.06 9.03 -9.90
N LYS A 95 9.03 8.90 -10.81
CA LYS A 95 8.76 8.75 -12.25
C LYS A 95 7.85 7.58 -12.57
N ASN A 96 8.04 6.46 -11.88
CA ASN A 96 7.29 5.23 -12.13
C ASN A 96 6.06 5.08 -11.23
N ASN A 97 5.73 6.08 -10.43
CA ASN A 97 4.62 6.04 -9.46
C ASN A 97 4.63 4.76 -8.58
N PHE A 98 5.83 4.30 -8.22
CA PHE A 98 6.03 2.99 -7.56
C PHE A 98 5.21 2.82 -6.29
N MET A 99 5.12 3.86 -5.48
CA MET A 99 4.36 3.82 -4.22
C MET A 99 2.85 3.71 -4.47
N VAL A 100 2.35 4.41 -5.49
CA VAL A 100 0.95 4.33 -5.91
C VAL A 100 0.63 2.95 -6.47
N THR A 101 1.50 2.41 -7.31
CA THR A 101 1.35 1.06 -7.86
C THR A 101 1.35 0.00 -6.75
N THR A 102 2.23 0.14 -5.76
CA THR A 102 2.26 -0.75 -4.59
C THR A 102 0.97 -0.65 -3.77
N LEU A 103 0.44 0.56 -3.58
CA LEU A 103 -0.82 0.80 -2.88
C LEU A 103 -1.99 0.13 -3.62
N ILE A 104 -2.11 0.38 -4.93
CA ILE A 104 -3.15 -0.22 -5.78
C ILE A 104 -3.06 -1.75 -5.74
N TYR A 105 -1.86 -2.31 -5.88
CA TYR A 105 -1.64 -3.76 -5.79
C TYR A 105 -2.16 -4.35 -4.47
N ARG A 106 -1.84 -3.74 -3.35
CA ARG A 106 -2.28 -4.21 -2.02
C ARG A 106 -3.79 -4.09 -1.84
N VAL A 107 -4.37 -2.99 -2.29
CA VAL A 107 -5.84 -2.79 -2.23
C VAL A 107 -6.54 -3.82 -3.11
N ALA A 108 -6.07 -4.03 -4.33
CA ALA A 108 -6.64 -5.02 -5.25
C ALA A 108 -6.59 -6.43 -4.66
N LEU A 109 -5.44 -6.85 -4.09
CA LEU A 109 -5.33 -8.15 -3.42
C LEU A 109 -6.31 -8.29 -2.25
N GLY A 110 -6.39 -7.28 -1.38
CA GLY A 110 -7.28 -7.32 -0.21
C GLY A 110 -8.75 -7.43 -0.62
N LEU A 111 -9.18 -6.66 -1.62
CA LEU A 111 -10.54 -6.70 -2.14
C LEU A 111 -10.83 -8.04 -2.85
N CYS A 112 -9.92 -8.55 -3.66
CA CYS A 112 -10.09 -9.84 -4.32
C CYS A 112 -10.29 -10.97 -3.29
N LEU A 113 -9.43 -11.04 -2.28
CA LEU A 113 -9.51 -12.07 -1.24
C LEU A 113 -10.81 -12.01 -0.42
N SER A 114 -11.43 -10.84 -0.32
CA SER A 114 -12.64 -10.64 0.50
C SER A 114 -13.94 -10.70 -0.28
N LEU A 115 -13.96 -10.21 -1.52
CA LEU A 115 -15.20 -10.07 -2.30
C LEU A 115 -15.57 -11.33 -3.08
N PHE A 116 -14.58 -12.08 -3.58
CA PHE A 116 -14.87 -13.32 -4.29
C PHE A 116 -15.50 -14.35 -3.35
N SER A 117 -16.57 -14.97 -3.83
CA SER A 117 -17.28 -16.01 -3.06
C SER A 117 -16.58 -17.36 -3.18
N GLU A 118 -16.03 -17.62 -4.35
CA GLU A 118 -15.30 -18.84 -4.64
C GLU A 118 -13.81 -18.63 -4.43
N VAL A 119 -13.20 -19.52 -3.68
CA VAL A 119 -11.78 -19.44 -3.35
C VAL A 119 -10.93 -19.64 -4.62
N GLU A 120 -11.43 -20.40 -5.59
CA GLU A 120 -10.74 -20.59 -6.87
C GLU A 120 -10.62 -19.29 -7.65
N GLU A 121 -11.72 -18.58 -7.84
CA GLU A 121 -11.72 -17.29 -8.53
C GLU A 121 -10.82 -16.27 -7.84
N ALA A 122 -10.92 -16.19 -6.49
CA ALA A 122 -10.07 -15.32 -5.69
C ALA A 122 -8.58 -15.66 -5.90
N THR A 123 -8.25 -16.95 -5.86
CA THR A 123 -6.86 -17.40 -5.95
C THR A 123 -6.29 -17.18 -7.35
N ILE A 124 -7.06 -17.48 -8.41
CA ILE A 124 -6.67 -17.23 -9.80
C ILE A 124 -6.44 -15.73 -10.01
N THR A 125 -7.37 -14.88 -9.56
CA THR A 125 -7.26 -13.43 -9.71
C THR A 125 -6.05 -12.89 -8.96
N CYS A 126 -5.83 -13.32 -7.71
CA CYS A 126 -4.66 -12.93 -6.93
C CYS A 126 -3.34 -13.40 -7.59
N PHE A 127 -3.34 -14.57 -8.21
CA PHE A 127 -2.18 -15.07 -8.96
C PHE A 127 -1.84 -14.14 -10.13
N PHE A 128 -2.80 -13.77 -10.96
CA PHE A 128 -2.57 -12.85 -12.07
C PHE A 128 -2.12 -11.46 -11.60
N ILE A 129 -2.77 -10.90 -10.59
CA ILE A 129 -2.36 -9.63 -9.98
C ILE A 129 -0.92 -9.73 -9.44
N GLY A 130 -0.58 -10.86 -8.82
CA GLY A 130 0.76 -11.15 -8.31
C GLY A 130 1.82 -11.19 -9.41
N ILE A 131 1.53 -11.84 -10.53
CA ILE A 131 2.44 -11.91 -11.69
C ILE A 131 2.66 -10.51 -12.28
N VAL A 132 1.61 -9.75 -12.50
CA VAL A 132 1.72 -8.39 -13.05
C VAL A 132 2.60 -7.52 -12.16
N PHE A 133 2.40 -7.58 -10.84
CA PHE A 133 3.22 -6.83 -9.90
C PHE A 133 4.67 -7.34 -9.84
N PHE A 134 4.89 -8.65 -9.95
CA PHE A 134 6.24 -9.24 -10.03
C PHE A 134 7.00 -8.75 -11.26
N VAL A 135 6.36 -8.78 -12.44
CA VAL A 135 6.95 -8.26 -13.68
C VAL A 135 7.29 -6.77 -13.54
N TYR A 136 6.40 -6.00 -12.93
CA TYR A 136 6.64 -4.59 -12.66
C TYR A 136 7.86 -4.37 -11.73
N ILE A 137 8.00 -5.14 -10.65
CA ILE A 137 9.16 -5.05 -9.74
C ILE A 137 10.46 -5.36 -10.49
N ILE A 138 10.46 -6.36 -11.35
CA ILE A 138 11.68 -6.76 -12.08
C ILE A 138 12.03 -5.76 -13.17
N GLY A 139 11.03 -5.23 -13.88
CA GLY A 139 11.22 -4.28 -14.98
C GLY A 139 11.65 -2.89 -14.48
N ASP A 140 10.78 -2.27 -13.72
CA ASP A 140 10.86 -0.83 -13.39
C ASP A 140 11.16 -0.54 -11.91
N SER A 141 11.82 -1.45 -11.23
CA SER A 141 12.05 -1.31 -9.79
C SER A 141 12.94 -0.11 -9.46
N PRO A 142 12.49 0.78 -8.57
CA PRO A 142 13.25 1.95 -8.15
C PRO A 142 14.28 1.66 -7.06
N TYR A 143 14.52 0.41 -6.71
CA TYR A 143 15.46 0.04 -5.65
C TYR A 143 16.89 0.46 -5.99
N LYS A 144 17.58 1.12 -5.05
CA LYS A 144 18.98 1.51 -5.20
C LYS A 144 19.92 0.33 -5.31
N ALA A 145 19.69 -0.69 -4.50
CA ALA A 145 20.53 -1.87 -4.44
C ALA A 145 19.83 -3.07 -5.10
N ALA A 146 20.56 -3.80 -5.94
CA ALA A 146 20.07 -5.03 -6.57
C ALA A 146 19.54 -6.04 -5.54
N TYR A 147 20.15 -6.11 -4.36
CA TYR A 147 19.72 -6.97 -3.26
C TYR A 147 18.25 -6.72 -2.86
N HIS A 148 17.85 -5.47 -2.67
CA HIS A 148 16.47 -5.15 -2.30
C HIS A 148 15.47 -5.51 -3.41
N LYS A 149 15.85 -5.30 -4.66
CA LYS A 149 15.08 -5.72 -5.82
C LYS A 149 14.85 -7.24 -5.80
N TRP A 150 15.95 -8.00 -5.69
CA TRP A 150 15.89 -9.45 -5.66
C TRP A 150 15.14 -9.99 -4.45
N ARG A 151 15.38 -9.44 -3.27
CA ARG A 151 14.65 -9.81 -2.05
C ARG A 151 13.14 -9.64 -2.23
N THR A 152 12.69 -8.49 -2.74
CA THR A 152 11.26 -8.25 -2.96
C THR A 152 10.71 -9.16 -4.05
N GLY A 153 11.46 -9.39 -5.13
CA GLY A 153 11.09 -10.34 -6.18
C GLY A 153 10.94 -11.77 -5.66
N VAL A 154 11.88 -12.25 -4.83
CA VAL A 154 11.81 -13.58 -4.22
C VAL A 154 10.60 -13.70 -3.29
N ILE A 155 10.35 -12.72 -2.44
CA ILE A 155 9.16 -12.72 -1.58
C ILE A 155 7.89 -12.81 -2.43
N GLN A 156 7.79 -12.02 -3.49
CA GLN A 156 6.64 -12.03 -4.38
C GLN A 156 6.48 -13.38 -5.09
N LEU A 157 7.58 -13.97 -5.53
CA LEU A 157 7.59 -15.30 -6.14
C LEU A 157 7.11 -16.38 -5.15
N CYS A 158 7.58 -16.33 -3.90
CA CYS A 158 7.11 -17.24 -2.85
C CYS A 158 5.60 -17.10 -2.60
N CYS A 159 5.06 -15.86 -2.60
CA CYS A 159 3.63 -15.63 -2.48
C CYS A 159 2.85 -16.25 -3.65
N ILE A 160 3.31 -16.04 -4.89
CA ILE A 160 2.72 -16.62 -6.10
C ILE A 160 2.75 -18.15 -6.04
N THR A 161 3.90 -18.74 -5.68
CA THR A 161 4.05 -20.20 -5.54
C THR A 161 3.13 -20.75 -4.47
N GLY A 162 3.00 -20.06 -3.33
CA GLY A 162 2.06 -20.43 -2.26
C GLY A 162 0.60 -20.45 -2.74
N LEU A 163 0.20 -19.47 -3.55
CA LEU A 163 -1.13 -19.43 -4.16
C LEU A 163 -1.35 -20.62 -5.11
N VAL A 164 -0.39 -20.92 -5.99
CA VAL A 164 -0.46 -22.08 -6.90
C VAL A 164 -0.56 -23.39 -6.12
N THR A 165 0.24 -23.52 -5.07
CA THR A 165 0.21 -24.72 -4.22
C THR A 165 -1.16 -24.87 -3.53
N ALA A 166 -1.72 -23.79 -3.02
CA ALA A 166 -3.05 -23.78 -2.41
C ALA A 166 -4.15 -24.18 -3.40
N MET A 167 -4.07 -23.71 -4.65
CA MET A 167 -4.98 -24.14 -5.73
C MET A 167 -4.86 -25.65 -6.01
N TYR A 168 -3.65 -26.15 -6.11
CA TYR A 168 -3.39 -27.56 -6.40
C TYR A 168 -3.95 -28.50 -5.32
N TYR A 169 -3.68 -28.20 -4.04
CA TYR A 169 -4.20 -29.01 -2.92
C TYR A 169 -5.71 -28.97 -2.80
N ARG A 170 -6.36 -27.95 -3.28
CA ARG A 170 -7.81 -27.85 -3.24
C ARG A 170 -8.50 -28.62 -4.38
N SER A 171 -7.82 -28.79 -5.51
CA SER A 171 -8.33 -29.55 -6.65
C SER A 171 -8.24 -31.06 -6.47
N MET A 172 -7.52 -31.53 -5.44
CA MET A 172 -7.46 -32.92 -5.00
C MET A 172 -8.52 -33.21 -3.95
#